data_9abb866c5792a538a197d69ef2d83d05
#
_entry.id   9abb866c5792a538a197d69ef2d83d05
#
_cell.length_a   1.000
_cell.length_b   1.000
_cell.length_c   1.000
_cell.angle_alpha   90.00
_cell.angle_beta   90.00
_cell.angle_gamma   90.00
#
_symmetry.space_group_name_H-M   'P 1'
#
loop_
_entity.id
_entity.type
_entity.pdbx_description
1 polymer ?
#
loop_
_entity_poly.entity_id
_entity_poly.type
_entity_poly.pdbx_seq_one_letter_code
_entity_poly.pdbx_strand_id
1 'polypeptide(L)'
;MANETNRQFEKVLAVCRELFSKKLYDYGASWRIMRPQSLTDQIFIKAKRIRTLETGAENLVGEDINSELIGIVNYGLISLIQLDMGYADNCDITPDKAMELYDAKAQVTLELMKKKNHDYNEAWRGMRTTSYTDLILTKIWRTKQIEELGGETKVSEGVDANYMDM
;
A
#
# COMPACT_ATOMS: atom_id res chain seq x y z
N MET A 1 -23.27 5.89 7.65
CA MET A 1 -22.42 5.07 6.75
C MET A 1 -21.03 5.67 6.53
N ALA A 2 -20.89 6.90 6.08
CA ALA A 2 -19.55 7.51 5.93
C ALA A 2 -18.70 7.45 7.22
N ASN A 3 -19.30 7.68 8.38
CA ASN A 3 -18.62 7.56 9.68
C ASN A 3 -18.21 6.11 10.00
N GLU A 4 -18.96 5.13 9.53
CA GLU A 4 -18.62 3.72 9.72
C GLU A 4 -17.37 3.34 8.91
N THR A 5 -17.31 3.72 7.65
CA THR A 5 -16.13 3.47 6.80
C THR A 5 -14.89 4.14 7.35
N ASN A 6 -14.97 5.39 7.79
CA ASN A 6 -13.85 6.10 8.39
C ASN A 6 -13.33 5.36 9.63
N ARG A 7 -14.23 4.94 10.51
CA ARG A 7 -13.88 4.16 11.71
C ARG A 7 -13.23 2.82 11.37
N GLN A 8 -13.74 2.13 10.35
CA GLN A 8 -13.16 0.86 9.88
C GLN A 8 -11.76 1.07 9.31
N PHE A 9 -11.58 2.09 8.50
CA PHE A 9 -10.28 2.45 7.95
C PHE A 9 -9.26 2.76 9.06
N GLU A 10 -9.64 3.56 10.03
CA GLU A 10 -8.78 3.91 11.16
C GLU A 10 -8.37 2.69 11.98
N LYS A 11 -9.29 1.74 12.18
CA LYS A 11 -8.98 0.48 12.87
C LYS A 11 -7.98 -0.38 12.10
N VAL A 12 -8.16 -0.52 10.80
CA VAL A 12 -7.25 -1.27 9.93
C VAL A 12 -5.88 -0.60 9.92
N LEU A 13 -5.86 0.71 9.76
CA LEU A 13 -4.61 1.48 9.77
C LEU A 13 -3.86 1.34 11.10
N ALA A 14 -4.56 1.31 12.23
CA ALA A 14 -3.94 1.09 13.54
C ALA A 14 -3.21 -0.25 13.60
N VAL A 15 -3.79 -1.32 13.05
CA VAL A 15 -3.15 -2.64 12.96
C VAL A 15 -1.90 -2.59 12.07
N CYS A 16 -2.01 -1.98 10.91
CA CYS A 16 -0.89 -1.82 9.98
C CYS A 16 0.26 -1.00 10.61
N ARG A 17 -0.11 0.09 11.28
CA ARG A 17 0.83 0.98 11.97
C ARG A 17 1.57 0.29 13.11
N GLU A 18 0.87 -0.53 13.88
CA GLU A 18 1.49 -1.30 14.98
C GLU A 18 2.56 -2.24 14.45
N LEU A 19 2.28 -2.99 13.39
CA LEU A 19 3.27 -3.87 12.77
C LEU A 19 4.45 -3.09 12.21
N PHE A 20 4.20 -1.97 11.54
CA PHE A 20 5.25 -1.10 11.01
C PHE A 20 6.16 -0.58 12.13
N SER A 21 5.59 -0.12 13.24
CA SER A 21 6.32 0.36 14.41
C SER A 21 7.21 -0.74 15.03
N LYS A 22 6.69 -1.96 15.16
CA LYS A 22 7.45 -3.10 15.68
C LYS A 22 8.65 -3.44 14.80
N LYS A 23 8.47 -3.43 13.48
CA LYS A 23 9.56 -3.65 12.52
C LYS A 23 10.61 -2.54 12.59
N LEU A 24 10.21 -1.29 12.77
CA LEU A 24 11.15 -0.19 12.99
C LEU A 24 12.00 -0.40 14.24
N TYR A 25 11.40 -0.92 15.30
CA TYR A 25 12.12 -1.26 16.52
C TYR A 25 13.16 -2.36 16.27
N ASP A 26 12.81 -3.39 15.49
CA ASP A 26 13.67 -4.54 15.27
C ASP A 26 14.88 -4.21 14.37
N TYR A 27 14.68 -3.46 13.29
CA TYR A 27 15.74 -3.24 12.29
C TYR A 27 15.77 -1.83 11.67
N GLY A 28 15.03 -0.88 12.22
CA GLY A 28 15.00 0.48 11.71
C GLY A 28 14.32 0.62 10.35
N ALA A 29 14.53 1.76 9.71
CA ALA A 29 13.95 2.08 8.40
C ALA A 29 14.79 1.50 7.25
N SER A 30 14.99 0.18 7.24
CA SER A 30 15.80 -0.51 6.22
C SER A 30 15.28 -0.33 4.80
N TRP A 31 13.98 -0.08 4.64
CA TRP A 31 13.33 0.21 3.36
C TRP A 31 13.83 1.49 2.69
N ARG A 32 14.57 2.34 3.40
CA ARG A 32 15.14 3.56 2.81
C ARG A 32 16.09 3.28 1.63
N ILE A 33 16.67 2.11 1.56
CA ILE A 33 17.54 1.70 0.45
C ILE A 33 16.73 1.22 -0.79
N MET A 34 15.43 1.01 -0.66
CA MET A 34 14.63 0.46 -1.74
C MET A 34 14.25 1.52 -2.76
N ARG A 35 14.48 1.22 -4.02
CA ARG A 35 13.95 1.99 -5.14
C ARG A 35 12.44 1.78 -5.27
N PRO A 36 11.69 2.75 -5.82
CA PRO A 36 10.24 2.60 -6.02
C PRO A 36 9.86 1.32 -6.78
N GLN A 37 10.61 0.95 -7.82
CA GLN A 37 10.36 -0.28 -8.59
C GLN A 37 10.44 -1.54 -7.72
N SER A 38 11.38 -1.59 -6.78
CA SER A 38 11.51 -2.71 -5.86
C SER A 38 10.33 -2.82 -4.91
N LEU A 39 9.79 -1.67 -4.49
CA LEU A 39 8.58 -1.63 -3.65
C LEU A 39 7.34 -2.07 -4.43
N THR A 40 7.22 -1.66 -5.70
CA THR A 40 6.17 -2.16 -6.59
C THR A 40 6.21 -3.68 -6.71
N ASP A 41 7.40 -4.27 -6.85
CA ASP A 41 7.57 -5.71 -6.91
C ASP A 41 7.22 -6.41 -5.59
N GLN A 42 7.49 -5.80 -4.44
CA GLN A 42 7.06 -6.34 -3.15
C GLN A 42 5.53 -6.38 -3.02
N ILE A 43 4.85 -5.32 -3.44
CA ILE A 43 3.38 -5.29 -3.47
C ILE A 43 2.86 -6.34 -4.45
N PHE A 44 3.48 -6.48 -5.62
CA PHE A 44 3.12 -7.47 -6.63
C PHE A 44 3.16 -8.89 -6.08
N ILE A 45 4.24 -9.28 -5.39
CA ILE A 45 4.37 -10.62 -4.79
C ILE A 45 3.22 -10.91 -3.83
N LYS A 46 2.87 -9.94 -2.98
CA LYS A 46 1.78 -10.09 -2.01
C LYS A 46 0.42 -10.22 -2.69
N ALA A 47 0.13 -9.40 -3.67
CA ALA A 47 -1.11 -9.46 -4.43
C ALA A 47 -1.23 -10.78 -5.22
N LYS A 48 -0.16 -11.26 -5.83
CA LYS A 48 -0.11 -12.56 -6.51
C LYS A 48 -0.36 -13.70 -5.55
N ARG A 49 0.21 -13.64 -4.35
CA ARG A 49 -0.03 -14.66 -3.33
C ARG A 49 -1.50 -14.68 -2.88
N ILE A 50 -2.12 -13.52 -2.70
CA ILE A 50 -3.55 -13.43 -2.38
C ILE A 50 -4.36 -14.14 -3.47
N ARG A 51 -4.13 -13.84 -4.75
CA ARG A 51 -4.82 -14.51 -5.87
C ARG A 51 -4.61 -16.01 -5.84
N THR A 52 -3.40 -16.47 -5.57
CA THR A 52 -3.07 -17.90 -5.47
C THR A 52 -3.87 -18.58 -4.36
N LEU A 53 -3.97 -17.97 -3.18
CA LEU A 53 -4.77 -18.48 -2.07
C LEU A 53 -6.27 -18.44 -2.36
N GLU A 54 -6.76 -17.42 -3.03
CA GLU A 54 -8.17 -17.30 -3.45
C GLU A 54 -8.58 -18.39 -4.46
N THR A 55 -7.64 -18.92 -5.23
CA THR A 55 -7.89 -20.03 -6.16
C THR A 55 -7.82 -21.42 -5.50
N GLY A 56 -7.65 -21.49 -4.17
CA GLY A 56 -7.67 -22.71 -3.40
C GLY A 56 -6.33 -23.44 -3.28
N ALA A 57 -5.21 -22.79 -3.60
CA ALA A 57 -3.89 -23.36 -3.42
C ALA A 57 -3.58 -23.59 -1.93
N GLU A 58 -2.78 -24.61 -1.63
CA GLU A 58 -2.34 -24.91 -0.28
C GLU A 58 -1.46 -23.80 0.29
N ASN A 59 -1.72 -23.41 1.54
CA ASN A 59 -0.93 -22.39 2.24
C ASN A 59 0.20 -23.06 3.05
N LEU A 60 1.35 -23.22 2.42
CA LEU A 60 2.51 -23.87 3.04
C LEU A 60 3.28 -22.96 4.00
N VAL A 61 3.18 -21.64 3.84
CA VAL A 61 3.91 -20.65 4.67
C VAL A 61 3.17 -20.33 5.97
N GLY A 62 1.85 -20.58 6.01
CA GLY A 62 1.01 -20.33 7.18
C GLY A 62 0.55 -18.88 7.36
N GLU A 63 1.01 -17.95 6.54
CA GLU A 63 0.52 -16.57 6.54
C GLU A 63 -0.81 -16.48 5.78
N ASP A 64 -1.76 -15.75 6.35
CA ASP A 64 -3.09 -15.59 5.76
C ASP A 64 -3.18 -14.39 4.80
N ILE A 65 -4.34 -14.23 4.17
CA ILE A 65 -4.63 -13.11 3.26
C ILE A 65 -4.52 -11.78 3.99
N ASN A 66 -4.93 -11.69 5.25
CA ASN A 66 -4.85 -10.45 6.02
C ASN A 66 -3.40 -9.98 6.21
N SER A 67 -2.47 -10.90 6.47
CA SER A 67 -1.04 -10.58 6.56
C SER A 67 -0.51 -9.98 5.25
N GLU A 68 -0.93 -10.52 4.11
CA GLU A 68 -0.56 -9.97 2.80
C GLU A 68 -1.17 -8.60 2.55
N LEU A 69 -2.43 -8.37 2.93
CA LEU A 69 -3.08 -7.07 2.80
C LEU A 69 -2.41 -6.01 3.68
N ILE A 70 -2.06 -6.34 4.91
CA ILE A 70 -1.29 -5.44 5.79
C ILE A 70 0.04 -5.07 5.14
N GLY A 71 0.73 -6.05 4.55
CA GLY A 71 1.97 -5.81 3.83
C GLY A 71 1.79 -4.87 2.64
N ILE A 72 0.70 -5.01 1.87
CA ILE A 72 0.37 -4.12 0.76
C ILE A 72 0.17 -2.69 1.26
N VAL A 73 -0.58 -2.49 2.34
CA VAL A 73 -0.79 -1.16 2.93
C VAL A 73 0.55 -0.55 3.34
N ASN A 74 1.36 -1.27 4.08
CA ASN A 74 2.62 -0.75 4.60
C ASN A 74 3.63 -0.47 3.47
N TYR A 75 3.78 -1.35 2.50
CA TYR A 75 4.64 -1.08 1.34
C TYR A 75 4.09 0.04 0.45
N GLY A 76 2.78 0.18 0.34
CA GLY A 76 2.16 1.32 -0.35
C GLY A 76 2.53 2.66 0.29
N LEU A 77 2.42 2.74 1.62
CA LEU A 77 2.80 3.95 2.36
C LEU A 77 4.32 4.22 2.29
N ILE A 78 5.15 3.19 2.41
CA ILE A 78 6.59 3.29 2.21
C ILE A 78 6.91 3.79 0.80
N SER A 79 6.20 3.30 -0.21
CA SER A 79 6.37 3.73 -1.60
C SER A 79 6.10 5.23 -1.77
N LEU A 80 5.05 5.75 -1.14
CA LEU A 80 4.74 7.18 -1.15
C LEU A 80 5.86 8.00 -0.50
N ILE A 81 6.44 7.51 0.60
CA ILE A 81 7.58 8.15 1.26
C ILE A 81 8.79 8.18 0.31
N GLN A 82 9.11 7.06 -0.31
CA GLN A 82 10.27 6.94 -1.20
C GLN A 82 10.11 7.75 -2.49
N LEU A 83 8.89 7.94 -2.99
CA LEU A 83 8.64 8.85 -4.12
C LEU A 83 9.01 10.30 -3.78
N ASP A 84 8.75 10.73 -2.54
CA ASP A 84 9.08 12.08 -2.10
C ASP A 84 10.57 12.26 -1.80
N MET A 85 11.18 11.30 -1.10
CA MET A 85 12.54 11.40 -0.59
C MET A 85 13.61 10.88 -1.55
N GLY A 86 13.25 10.01 -2.48
CA GLY A 86 14.20 9.18 -3.19
C GLY A 86 14.78 8.07 -2.30
N TYR A 87 15.48 7.12 -2.89
CA TYR A 87 16.17 6.07 -2.13
C TYR A 87 17.51 6.55 -1.60
N ALA A 88 17.99 5.91 -0.54
CA ALA A 88 19.28 6.20 0.09
C ALA A 88 20.22 4.98 0.01
N ASP A 89 21.50 5.19 0.28
CA ASP A 89 22.48 4.10 0.31
C ASP A 89 22.47 3.32 1.63
N ASN A 90 21.84 3.90 2.66
CA ASN A 90 21.75 3.30 3.99
C ASN A 90 20.47 3.75 4.70
N CYS A 91 20.26 3.24 5.91
CA CYS A 91 19.17 3.64 6.79
C CYS A 91 19.50 5.01 7.41
N ASP A 92 19.09 6.08 6.73
CA ASP A 92 19.49 7.47 6.99
C ASP A 92 18.51 8.27 7.87
N ILE A 93 17.42 7.65 8.35
CA ILE A 93 16.43 8.30 9.22
C ILE A 93 16.21 7.50 10.50
N THR A 94 15.82 8.21 11.56
CA THR A 94 15.47 7.59 12.84
C THR A 94 14.11 6.88 12.77
N PRO A 95 13.84 5.91 13.66
CA PRO A 95 12.51 5.32 13.78
C PRO A 95 11.40 6.36 14.01
N ASP A 96 11.63 7.38 14.82
CA ASP A 96 10.66 8.45 15.07
C ASP A 96 10.35 9.24 13.79
N LYS A 97 11.37 9.57 13.00
CA LYS A 97 11.18 10.23 11.70
C LYS A 97 10.42 9.34 10.73
N ALA A 98 10.72 8.05 10.69
CA ALA A 98 10.00 7.09 9.86
C ALA A 98 8.52 7.01 10.23
N MET A 99 8.18 7.00 11.53
CA MET A 99 6.79 7.03 12.00
C MET A 99 6.08 8.32 11.62
N GLU A 100 6.74 9.46 11.74
CA GLU A 100 6.20 10.77 11.30
C GLU A 100 5.85 10.76 9.81
N LEU A 101 6.74 10.27 8.96
CA LEU A 101 6.52 10.15 7.52
C LEU A 101 5.39 9.18 7.18
N TYR A 102 5.34 8.05 7.86
CA TYR A 102 4.28 7.06 7.72
C TYR A 102 2.91 7.67 8.05
N ASP A 103 2.80 8.34 9.19
CA ASP A 103 1.56 8.96 9.64
C ASP A 103 1.08 10.06 8.68
N ALA A 104 2.01 10.86 8.15
CA ALA A 104 1.68 11.88 7.16
C ALA A 104 1.11 11.28 5.88
N LYS A 105 1.70 10.20 5.35
CA LYS A 105 1.19 9.53 4.15
C LYS A 105 -0.13 8.78 4.41
N ALA A 106 -0.28 8.19 5.58
CA ALA A 106 -1.54 7.58 6.00
C ALA A 106 -2.68 8.61 6.04
N GLN A 107 -2.42 9.81 6.56
CA GLN A 107 -3.41 10.88 6.61
C GLN A 107 -3.83 11.36 5.22
N VAL A 108 -2.88 11.56 4.31
CA VAL A 108 -3.16 11.92 2.91
C VAL A 108 -4.04 10.86 2.24
N THR A 109 -3.73 9.60 2.44
CA THR A 109 -4.49 8.47 1.90
C THR A 109 -5.91 8.41 2.48
N LEU A 110 -6.05 8.62 3.78
CA LEU A 110 -7.36 8.69 4.46
C LEU A 110 -8.24 9.81 3.88
N GLU A 111 -7.67 11.00 3.68
CA GLU A 111 -8.43 12.12 3.12
C GLU A 111 -8.88 11.85 1.67
N LEU A 112 -8.04 11.20 0.86
CA LEU A 112 -8.41 10.77 -0.48
C LEU A 112 -9.54 9.73 -0.43
N MET A 113 -9.43 8.74 0.45
CA MET A 113 -10.47 7.72 0.65
C MET A 113 -11.82 8.36 1.02
N LYS A 114 -11.82 9.32 1.94
CA LYS A 114 -13.04 10.03 2.34
C LYS A 114 -13.71 10.72 1.16
N LYS A 115 -12.94 11.40 0.30
CA LYS A 115 -13.46 12.05 -0.90
C LYS A 115 -14.06 11.06 -1.87
N LYS A 116 -13.34 9.98 -2.19
CA LYS A 116 -13.82 8.93 -3.09
C LYS A 116 -15.06 8.22 -2.54
N ASN A 117 -15.06 7.93 -1.25
CA ASN A 117 -16.20 7.28 -0.59
C ASN A 117 -17.45 8.16 -0.61
N HIS A 118 -17.30 9.46 -0.46
CA HIS A 118 -18.38 10.42 -0.60
C HIS A 118 -19.00 10.36 -2.02
N ASP A 119 -18.16 10.39 -3.05
CA ASP A 119 -18.61 10.45 -4.45
C ASP A 119 -19.26 9.13 -4.92
N TYR A 120 -18.71 8.00 -4.48
CA TYR A 120 -19.17 6.66 -4.88
C TYR A 120 -20.18 6.02 -3.90
N ASN A 121 -20.54 6.72 -2.83
CA ASN A 121 -21.54 6.29 -1.85
C ASN A 121 -21.35 4.83 -1.36
N GLU A 122 -20.10 4.48 -1.02
CA GLU A 122 -19.73 3.15 -0.49
C GLU A 122 -20.07 1.97 -1.42
N ALA A 123 -20.14 2.20 -2.73
CA ALA A 123 -20.43 1.14 -3.71
C ALA A 123 -19.47 -0.06 -3.61
N TRP A 124 -18.25 0.16 -3.13
CA TRP A 124 -17.26 -0.88 -2.91
C TRP A 124 -17.73 -2.00 -1.99
N ARG A 125 -18.66 -1.73 -1.07
CA ARG A 125 -19.20 -2.75 -0.16
C ARG A 125 -19.94 -3.87 -0.88
N GLY A 126 -20.43 -3.62 -2.08
CA GLY A 126 -21.09 -4.61 -2.93
C GLY A 126 -20.15 -5.42 -3.80
N MET A 127 -18.85 -5.13 -3.78
CA MET A 127 -17.89 -5.83 -4.60
C MET A 127 -17.49 -7.17 -3.98
N ARG A 128 -17.11 -8.12 -4.85
CA ARG A 128 -16.50 -9.39 -4.42
C ARG A 128 -15.09 -9.13 -3.92
N THR A 129 -14.63 -9.88 -2.92
CA THR A 129 -13.25 -9.77 -2.41
C THR A 129 -12.21 -10.04 -3.49
N THR A 130 -12.46 -11.00 -4.38
CA THR A 130 -11.60 -11.29 -5.53
C THR A 130 -11.46 -10.12 -6.51
N SER A 131 -12.48 -9.27 -6.60
CA SER A 131 -12.43 -8.07 -7.45
C SER A 131 -11.44 -7.03 -6.89
N TYR A 132 -11.28 -6.92 -5.58
CA TYR A 132 -10.25 -6.05 -4.99
C TYR A 132 -8.85 -6.51 -5.38
N THR A 133 -8.59 -7.82 -5.34
CA THR A 133 -7.32 -8.40 -5.77
C THR A 133 -7.01 -8.04 -7.22
N ASP A 134 -8.00 -8.17 -8.11
CA ASP A 134 -7.86 -7.82 -9.51
C ASP A 134 -7.58 -6.33 -9.71
N LEU A 135 -8.25 -5.46 -8.96
CA LEU A 135 -8.02 -4.01 -9.02
C LEU A 135 -6.61 -3.65 -8.54
N ILE A 136 -6.16 -4.24 -7.45
CA ILE A 136 -4.80 -4.03 -6.93
C ILE A 136 -3.77 -4.47 -7.99
N LEU A 137 -3.92 -5.66 -8.56
CA LEU A 137 -3.03 -6.15 -9.63
C LEU A 137 -3.04 -5.24 -10.85
N THR A 138 -4.20 -4.69 -11.22
CA THR A 138 -4.32 -3.72 -12.32
C THR A 138 -3.55 -2.44 -12.02
N LYS A 139 -3.64 -1.93 -10.79
CA LYS A 139 -2.88 -0.75 -10.36
C LYS A 139 -1.37 -1.00 -10.35
N ILE A 140 -0.95 -2.19 -9.92
CA ILE A 140 0.45 -2.60 -9.98
C ILE A 140 0.94 -2.64 -11.43
N TRP A 141 0.16 -3.21 -12.33
CA TRP A 141 0.50 -3.26 -13.75
C TRP A 141 0.66 -1.85 -14.35
N ARG A 142 -0.28 -0.96 -14.06
CA ARG A 142 -0.21 0.45 -14.48
C ARG A 142 1.04 1.12 -13.94
N THR A 143 1.36 0.91 -12.66
CA THR A 143 2.56 1.47 -12.04
C THR A 143 3.83 1.01 -12.75
N LYS A 144 3.95 -0.28 -13.04
CA LYS A 144 5.09 -0.83 -13.79
C LYS A 144 5.24 -0.20 -15.18
N GLN A 145 4.14 -0.04 -15.91
CA GLN A 145 4.17 0.59 -17.23
C GLN A 145 4.61 2.06 -17.15
N ILE A 146 4.11 2.81 -16.19
CA ILE A 146 4.50 4.22 -15.98
C ILE A 146 5.97 4.31 -15.60
N GLU A 147 6.46 3.43 -14.72
CA GLU A 147 7.88 3.35 -14.35
C GLU A 147 8.79 3.09 -15.56
N GLU A 148 8.39 2.18 -16.45
CA GLU A 148 9.11 1.89 -17.70
C GLU A 148 9.16 3.08 -18.66
N LEU A 149 8.16 3.97 -18.60
CA LEU A 149 8.11 5.22 -19.37
C LEU A 149 8.81 6.40 -18.67
N GLY A 150 9.56 6.13 -17.60
CA GLY A 150 10.26 7.19 -16.85
C GLY A 150 9.32 8.09 -16.02
N GLY A 151 8.12 7.63 -15.71
CA GLY A 151 7.12 8.36 -14.94
C GLY A 151 6.19 9.24 -15.77
N GLU A 152 6.34 9.26 -17.09
CA GLU A 152 5.51 10.09 -17.97
C GLU A 152 4.16 9.45 -18.27
N THR A 153 3.09 10.25 -18.23
CA THR A 153 1.74 9.85 -18.65
C THR A 153 1.14 10.91 -19.56
N LYS A 154 0.22 10.49 -20.44
CA LYS A 154 -0.48 11.41 -21.35
C LYS A 154 -1.78 11.96 -20.75
N VAL A 155 -2.57 11.08 -20.13
CA VAL A 155 -3.90 11.42 -19.58
C VAL A 155 -4.14 10.83 -18.20
N SER A 156 -3.34 9.86 -17.78
CA SER A 156 -3.50 9.11 -16.52
C SER A 156 -2.79 9.80 -15.36
N GLU A 157 -3.25 9.51 -14.16
CA GLU A 157 -2.58 9.85 -12.93
C GLU A 157 -1.22 9.15 -12.84
N GLY A 158 -0.29 9.72 -12.06
CA GLY A 158 1.04 9.18 -11.86
C GLY A 158 1.09 7.97 -10.92
N VAL A 159 2.30 7.51 -10.62
CA VAL A 159 2.51 6.35 -9.74
C VAL A 159 2.04 6.57 -8.30
N ASP A 160 2.13 7.80 -7.79
CA ASP A 160 1.66 8.17 -6.46
C ASP A 160 0.16 7.89 -6.27
N ALA A 161 -0.67 8.30 -7.22
CA ALA A 161 -2.10 8.04 -7.20
C ALA A 161 -2.40 6.53 -7.25
N ASN A 162 -1.65 5.76 -8.04
CA ASN A 162 -1.79 4.31 -8.09
C ASN A 162 -1.44 3.64 -6.75
N TYR A 163 -0.39 4.08 -6.07
CA TYR A 163 -0.06 3.58 -4.73
C TYR A 163 -1.13 3.93 -3.70
N MET A 164 -1.69 5.14 -3.74
CA MET A 164 -2.78 5.52 -2.83
C MET A 164 -4.05 4.69 -3.04
N ASP A 165 -4.31 4.27 -4.27
CA ASP A 165 -5.48 3.46 -4.62
C ASP A 165 -5.33 1.98 -4.24
N MET A 166 -4.12 1.50 -4.10
CA MET A 166 -3.85 0.12 -3.67
C MET A 166 -4.16 -0.11 -2.20
#